data_62042d3e74716a8738471575950717b0
#
_entry.id   62042d3e74716a8738471575950717b0
#
_cell.length_a   1.000
_cell.length_b   1.000
_cell.length_c   1.000
_cell.angle_alpha   90.00
_cell.angle_beta   90.00
_cell.angle_gamma   90.00
#
_symmetry.space_group_name_H-M   'P 1'
#
loop_
_entity.id
_entity.type
_entity.pdbx_description
1 polymer ?
#
loop_
_entity_poly.entity_id
_entity_poly.type
_entity_poly.pdbx_seq_one_letter_code
_entity_poly.pdbx_strand_id
1 'polypeptide(L)'
;HFSVSASFFTDVSVVAVIGDDFTDEDHQVFRERGINTDNLQRIPGGKTFRWTGEYGYDLNTAHTLDTQLNVFAEFNPQLSETAKQSPYLFLANIQPGLQRLVREQVNARFVAMDTMNFWIEGAREELLQTIGVVDALLINDAEARELAQESNLIRAARKILTMGPQMVVVKRGEYGASFFTRDGFFATPAFPLESVFDPTGAGDSFAGGFMGYIARSGSTGKIDDHTLRRAVIYGSVMASYNVEEFSCDRLRRLQTEEIQDRFRQFKEFTHFEV
;
A
#
# COMPACT_ATOMS: atom_id res chain seq x y z
N HIS A 1 4.93 -0.71 7.72
CA HIS A 1 4.01 0.38 7.41
C HIS A 1 2.63 -0.16 7.07
N PHE A 2 2.46 -0.88 5.95
CA PHE A 2 1.15 -1.41 5.52
C PHE A 2 0.44 -2.18 6.63
N SER A 3 1.08 -3.20 7.19
CA SER A 3 0.46 -4.09 8.19
C SER A 3 0.06 -3.35 9.47
N VAL A 4 0.89 -2.41 9.93
CA VAL A 4 0.59 -1.56 11.08
C VAL A 4 -0.60 -0.65 10.80
N SER A 5 -0.65 -0.02 9.64
CA SER A 5 -1.77 0.82 9.23
C SER A 5 -3.08 0.03 9.09
N ALA A 6 -3.04 -1.13 8.41
CA ALA A 6 -4.21 -1.98 8.22
C ALA A 6 -4.79 -2.55 9.52
N SER A 7 -3.92 -2.81 10.52
CA SER A 7 -4.32 -3.40 11.81
C SER A 7 -5.25 -2.52 12.66
N PHE A 8 -5.41 -1.24 12.33
CA PHE A 8 -6.43 -0.39 12.94
C PHE A 8 -7.86 -0.68 12.46
N PHE A 9 -7.99 -1.46 11.40
CA PHE A 9 -9.26 -1.70 10.74
C PHE A 9 -9.67 -3.16 10.72
N THR A 10 -8.71 -4.08 10.63
CA THR A 10 -8.95 -5.52 10.46
C THR A 10 -7.79 -6.34 11.00
N ASP A 11 -8.00 -7.63 11.22
CA ASP A 11 -6.92 -8.57 11.47
C ASP A 11 -5.99 -8.65 10.24
N VAL A 12 -4.69 -8.74 10.50
CA VAL A 12 -3.67 -8.76 9.45
C VAL A 12 -2.76 -9.97 9.62
N SER A 13 -2.49 -10.67 8.52
CA SER A 13 -1.48 -11.72 8.43
C SER A 13 -0.42 -11.30 7.42
N VAL A 14 0.85 -11.33 7.82
CA VAL A 14 1.97 -10.98 6.95
C VAL A 14 2.63 -12.22 6.37
N VAL A 15 2.90 -12.19 5.06
CA VAL A 15 3.71 -13.18 4.36
C VAL A 15 4.97 -12.49 3.89
N ALA A 16 6.12 -12.85 4.45
CA ALA A 16 7.38 -12.21 4.15
C ALA A 16 8.57 -13.11 4.51
N VAL A 17 9.80 -12.63 4.26
CA VAL A 17 11.04 -13.30 4.62
C VAL A 17 11.97 -12.34 5.35
N ILE A 18 12.65 -12.86 6.38
CA ILE A 18 13.61 -12.12 7.21
C ILE A 18 14.89 -12.92 7.42
N GLY A 19 15.96 -12.22 7.72
CA GLY A 19 17.23 -12.80 8.16
C GLY A 19 17.40 -12.81 9.68
N ASP A 20 18.63 -13.09 10.14
CA ASP A 20 18.97 -13.11 11.57
C ASP A 20 19.12 -11.72 12.19
N ASP A 21 19.24 -10.69 11.36
CA ASP A 21 19.33 -9.29 11.74
C ASP A 21 17.95 -8.65 12.04
N PHE A 22 16.87 -9.38 11.86
CA PHE A 22 15.52 -8.96 12.28
C PHE A 22 15.37 -9.21 13.79
N THR A 23 15.32 -8.14 14.54
CA THR A 23 15.46 -8.14 16.00
C THR A 23 14.15 -8.41 16.75
N ASP A 24 14.24 -8.62 18.06
CA ASP A 24 13.04 -8.70 18.91
C ASP A 24 12.24 -7.39 18.95
N GLU A 25 12.91 -6.25 18.77
CA GLU A 25 12.26 -4.95 18.68
C GLU A 25 11.41 -4.85 17.39
N ASP A 26 11.92 -5.35 16.26
CA ASP A 26 11.18 -5.44 15.01
C ASP A 26 9.95 -6.35 15.16
N HIS A 27 10.12 -7.50 15.81
CA HIS A 27 8.99 -8.40 16.13
C HIS A 27 7.98 -7.75 17.08
N GLN A 28 8.41 -6.86 17.96
CA GLN A 28 7.53 -6.18 18.89
C GLN A 28 6.50 -5.31 18.17
N VAL A 29 6.86 -4.67 17.06
CA VAL A 29 5.93 -3.88 16.22
C VAL A 29 4.71 -4.72 15.79
N PHE A 30 4.94 -5.96 15.39
CA PHE A 30 3.85 -6.87 15.03
C PHE A 30 3.03 -7.31 16.23
N ARG A 31 3.70 -7.66 17.34
CA ARG A 31 3.03 -8.12 18.59
C ARG A 31 2.12 -7.05 19.18
N GLU A 32 2.58 -5.79 19.23
CA GLU A 32 1.82 -4.65 19.75
C GLU A 32 0.49 -4.42 19.00
N ARG A 33 0.46 -4.80 17.74
CA ARG A 33 -0.70 -4.63 16.87
C ARG A 33 -1.48 -5.92 16.61
N GLY A 34 -1.11 -7.03 17.24
CA GLY A 34 -1.75 -8.33 17.04
C GLY A 34 -1.64 -8.86 15.61
N ILE A 35 -0.59 -8.44 14.86
CA ILE A 35 -0.37 -8.88 13.49
C ILE A 35 0.13 -10.32 13.50
N ASN A 36 -0.55 -11.20 12.76
CA ASN A 36 -0.15 -12.61 12.64
C ASN A 36 1.09 -12.73 11.76
N THR A 37 2.11 -13.42 12.30
CA THR A 37 3.41 -13.64 11.67
C THR A 37 3.68 -15.12 11.36
N ASP A 38 2.67 -15.99 11.35
CA ASP A 38 2.84 -17.44 11.09
C ASP A 38 3.45 -17.74 9.71
N ASN A 39 3.31 -16.81 8.77
CA ASN A 39 3.87 -16.93 7.42
C ASN A 39 5.13 -16.05 7.22
N LEU A 40 5.77 -15.62 8.31
CA LEU A 40 7.03 -14.90 8.29
C LEU A 40 8.18 -15.90 8.29
N GLN A 41 8.78 -16.13 7.13
CA GLN A 41 9.88 -17.08 6.96
C GLN A 41 11.18 -16.47 7.46
N ARG A 42 11.94 -17.21 8.31
CA ARG A 42 13.28 -16.82 8.74
C ARG A 42 14.33 -17.68 8.08
N ILE A 43 15.32 -17.06 7.48
CA ILE A 43 16.46 -17.74 6.83
C ILE A 43 17.68 -17.60 7.75
N PRO A 44 18.10 -18.71 8.41
CA PRO A 44 19.28 -18.69 9.29
C PRO A 44 20.56 -18.28 8.53
N GLY A 45 21.37 -17.46 9.14
CA GLY A 45 22.61 -16.93 8.55
C GLY A 45 22.39 -15.82 7.52
N GLY A 46 21.15 -15.53 7.14
CA GLY A 46 20.82 -14.50 6.17
C GLY A 46 20.63 -13.12 6.78
N LYS A 47 20.59 -12.11 5.91
CA LYS A 47 20.20 -10.73 6.26
C LYS A 47 18.86 -10.37 5.64
N THR A 48 18.09 -9.58 6.36
CA THR A 48 16.82 -9.03 5.89
C THR A 48 17.06 -8.04 4.75
N PHE A 49 16.07 -7.91 3.85
CA PHE A 49 16.05 -6.87 2.82
C PHE A 49 16.33 -5.50 3.44
N ARG A 50 17.18 -4.71 2.76
CA ARG A 50 17.46 -3.33 3.16
C ARG A 50 17.39 -2.42 1.94
N TRP A 51 16.68 -1.32 2.12
CA TRP A 51 16.67 -0.21 1.20
C TRP A 51 17.14 1.06 1.93
N THR A 52 17.97 1.85 1.28
CA THR A 52 18.42 3.14 1.78
C THR A 52 18.15 4.19 0.72
N GLY A 53 17.53 5.28 1.10
CA GLY A 53 17.22 6.39 0.23
C GLY A 53 17.35 7.72 0.93
N GLU A 54 17.33 8.78 0.14
CA GLU A 54 17.26 10.16 0.62
C GLU A 54 16.15 10.91 -0.08
N TYR A 55 15.64 11.93 0.58
CA TYR A 55 14.67 12.86 0.03
C TYR A 55 15.33 14.21 -0.12
N GLY A 56 15.18 14.83 -1.28
CA GLY A 56 15.64 16.19 -1.54
C GLY A 56 14.65 17.23 -1.00
N TYR A 57 14.71 18.41 -1.57
CA TYR A 57 13.76 19.48 -1.24
C TYR A 57 12.32 19.13 -1.63
N ASP A 58 12.17 18.33 -2.69
CA ASP A 58 10.90 17.69 -3.04
C ASP A 58 10.74 16.37 -2.29
N LEU A 59 9.94 16.37 -1.22
CA LEU A 59 9.67 15.22 -0.37
C LEU A 59 8.79 14.13 -1.05
N ASN A 60 8.30 14.37 -2.26
CA ASN A 60 7.51 13.39 -3.00
C ASN A 60 8.38 12.37 -3.74
N THR A 61 9.67 12.69 -3.95
CA THR A 61 10.60 11.86 -4.73
C THR A 61 11.70 11.30 -3.85
N ALA A 62 11.72 9.97 -3.69
CA ALA A 62 12.82 9.26 -3.03
C ALA A 62 13.95 8.97 -4.03
N HIS A 63 15.19 9.30 -3.66
CA HIS A 63 16.40 8.92 -4.38
C HIS A 63 17.00 7.69 -3.72
N THR A 64 17.01 6.55 -4.43
CA THR A 64 17.60 5.32 -3.92
C THR A 64 19.12 5.44 -3.89
N LEU A 65 19.72 5.24 -2.72
CA LEU A 65 21.15 5.20 -2.52
C LEU A 65 21.71 3.77 -2.56
N ASP A 66 20.96 2.81 -1.96
CA ASP A 66 21.38 1.41 -1.90
C ASP A 66 20.15 0.49 -1.80
N THR A 67 20.27 -0.69 -2.40
CA THR A 67 19.27 -1.76 -2.31
C THR A 67 19.95 -3.10 -2.13
N GLN A 68 19.77 -3.71 -0.97
CA GLN A 68 20.30 -5.03 -0.65
C GLN A 68 19.15 -6.03 -0.58
N LEU A 69 19.02 -6.88 -1.60
CA LEU A 69 17.96 -7.87 -1.66
C LEU A 69 18.08 -8.92 -0.54
N ASN A 70 19.33 -9.35 -0.24
CA ASN A 70 19.62 -10.33 0.82
C ASN A 70 18.73 -11.59 0.67
N VAL A 71 18.13 -12.09 1.77
CA VAL A 71 17.25 -13.27 1.74
C VAL A 71 16.02 -13.12 0.85
N PHE A 72 15.69 -11.90 0.48
CA PHE A 72 14.58 -11.62 -0.39
C PHE A 72 14.84 -12.03 -1.86
N ALA A 73 16.11 -12.10 -2.28
CA ALA A 73 16.47 -12.48 -3.65
C ALA A 73 15.99 -13.89 -4.04
N GLU A 74 15.91 -14.80 -3.05
CA GLU A 74 15.50 -16.19 -3.23
C GLU A 74 14.16 -16.50 -2.52
N PHE A 75 13.40 -15.45 -2.20
CA PHE A 75 12.15 -15.61 -1.48
C PHE A 75 11.14 -16.45 -2.27
N ASN A 76 10.70 -17.53 -1.65
CA ASN A 76 9.62 -18.39 -2.14
C ASN A 76 8.49 -18.41 -1.10
N PRO A 77 7.41 -17.63 -1.30
CA PRO A 77 6.34 -17.51 -0.34
C PRO A 77 5.67 -18.84 0.00
N GLN A 78 5.69 -19.21 1.28
CA GLN A 78 4.96 -20.36 1.79
C GLN A 78 3.74 -19.85 2.57
N LEU A 79 2.56 -20.21 2.11
CA LEU A 79 1.30 -19.77 2.70
C LEU A 79 0.66 -20.88 3.53
N SER A 80 0.30 -20.56 4.76
CA SER A 80 -0.56 -21.44 5.57
C SER A 80 -1.96 -21.57 4.95
N GLU A 81 -2.68 -22.63 5.28
CA GLU A 81 -4.05 -22.80 4.80
C GLU A 81 -4.96 -21.63 5.23
N THR A 82 -4.73 -21.07 6.41
CA THR A 82 -5.45 -19.87 6.87
C THR A 82 -5.18 -18.68 5.98
N ALA A 83 -3.91 -18.43 5.60
CA ALA A 83 -3.55 -17.32 4.70
C ALA A 83 -4.17 -17.50 3.30
N LYS A 84 -4.22 -18.73 2.77
CA LYS A 84 -4.85 -19.01 1.48
C LYS A 84 -6.36 -18.72 1.44
N GLN A 85 -7.02 -18.70 2.59
CA GLN A 85 -8.45 -18.40 2.72
C GLN A 85 -8.74 -16.93 3.07
N SER A 86 -7.71 -16.07 3.07
CA SER A 86 -7.89 -14.64 3.35
C SER A 86 -8.81 -13.98 2.33
N PRO A 87 -9.91 -13.33 2.76
CA PRO A 87 -10.87 -12.74 1.82
C PRO A 87 -10.36 -11.47 1.13
N TYR A 88 -9.32 -10.85 1.67
CA TYR A 88 -8.70 -9.64 1.14
C TYR A 88 -7.18 -9.85 1.04
N LEU A 89 -6.61 -9.51 -0.10
CA LEU A 89 -5.19 -9.68 -0.36
C LEU A 89 -4.58 -8.38 -0.84
N PHE A 90 -3.48 -7.97 -0.22
CA PHE A 90 -2.63 -6.91 -0.73
C PHE A 90 -1.28 -7.48 -1.14
N LEU A 91 -0.95 -7.32 -2.40
CA LEU A 91 0.33 -7.71 -2.99
C LEU A 91 1.26 -6.50 -2.94
N ALA A 92 1.99 -6.37 -1.84
CA ALA A 92 2.96 -5.29 -1.63
C ALA A 92 4.07 -5.34 -2.67
N ASN A 93 4.79 -4.22 -2.81
CA ASN A 93 5.84 -4.04 -3.79
C ASN A 93 6.95 -5.08 -3.69
N ILE A 94 6.96 -6.02 -4.64
CA ILE A 94 7.88 -7.13 -4.79
C ILE A 94 7.92 -7.52 -6.27
N GLN A 95 8.80 -8.45 -6.66
CA GLN A 95 8.85 -8.98 -8.03
C GLN A 95 7.44 -9.42 -8.51
N PRO A 96 6.98 -8.94 -9.67
CA PRO A 96 5.61 -9.19 -10.13
C PRO A 96 5.24 -10.66 -10.30
N GLY A 97 6.19 -11.50 -10.68
CA GLY A 97 5.98 -12.95 -10.78
C GLY A 97 5.66 -13.59 -9.42
N LEU A 98 6.31 -13.16 -8.34
CA LEU A 98 5.99 -13.59 -6.96
C LEU A 98 4.62 -13.09 -6.50
N GLN A 99 4.27 -11.85 -6.80
CA GLN A 99 2.94 -11.31 -6.53
C GLN A 99 1.86 -12.18 -7.18
N ARG A 100 2.04 -12.54 -8.45
CA ARG A 100 1.11 -13.39 -9.19
C ARG A 100 1.05 -14.82 -8.62
N LEU A 101 2.20 -15.40 -8.26
CA LEU A 101 2.26 -16.71 -7.61
C LEU A 101 1.45 -16.75 -6.31
N VAL A 102 1.54 -15.71 -5.49
CA VAL A 102 0.73 -15.58 -4.26
C VAL A 102 -0.74 -15.40 -4.60
N ARG A 103 -1.06 -14.54 -5.59
CA ARG A 103 -2.44 -14.32 -6.04
C ARG A 103 -3.14 -15.62 -6.45
N GLU A 104 -2.42 -16.50 -7.13
CA GLU A 104 -2.95 -17.80 -7.60
C GLU A 104 -3.25 -18.78 -6.44
N GLN A 105 -2.60 -18.62 -5.30
CA GLN A 105 -2.78 -19.48 -4.12
C GLN A 105 -3.86 -18.99 -3.15
N VAL A 106 -4.24 -17.70 -3.20
CA VAL A 106 -5.16 -17.09 -2.23
C VAL A 106 -6.55 -16.94 -2.82
N ASN A 107 -7.56 -17.50 -2.15
CA ASN A 107 -8.97 -17.38 -2.53
C ASN A 107 -9.57 -16.04 -2.05
N ALA A 108 -8.99 -14.93 -2.50
CA ALA A 108 -9.43 -13.60 -2.10
C ALA A 108 -10.62 -13.12 -2.93
N ARG A 109 -11.53 -12.38 -2.27
CA ARG A 109 -12.69 -11.69 -2.87
C ARG A 109 -12.30 -10.34 -3.48
N PHE A 110 -11.25 -9.72 -2.93
CA PHE A 110 -10.70 -8.47 -3.42
C PHE A 110 -9.19 -8.50 -3.30
N VAL A 111 -8.52 -8.19 -4.38
CA VAL A 111 -7.07 -8.18 -4.49
C VAL A 111 -6.61 -6.81 -4.96
N ALA A 112 -5.77 -6.17 -4.18
CA ALA A 112 -5.06 -4.99 -4.60
C ALA A 112 -3.55 -5.23 -4.63
N MET A 113 -2.85 -4.45 -5.43
CA MET A 113 -1.40 -4.48 -5.50
C MET A 113 -0.82 -3.07 -5.57
N ASP A 114 0.44 -2.94 -5.22
CA ASP A 114 1.26 -1.82 -5.65
C ASP A 114 2.48 -2.28 -6.45
N THR A 115 3.21 -1.32 -6.98
CA THR A 115 4.40 -1.54 -7.78
C THR A 115 5.35 -0.36 -7.62
N MET A 116 6.49 -0.39 -8.31
CA MET A 116 7.43 0.73 -8.39
C MET A 116 8.06 0.79 -9.79
N ASN A 117 8.71 1.92 -10.08
CA ASN A 117 9.41 2.16 -11.35
C ASN A 117 10.39 1.04 -11.73
N PHE A 118 11.11 0.47 -10.77
CA PHE A 118 12.04 -0.64 -11.02
C PHE A 118 11.39 -1.81 -11.78
N TRP A 119 10.14 -2.17 -11.43
CA TRP A 119 9.40 -3.25 -12.10
C TRP A 119 8.75 -2.77 -13.40
N ILE A 120 8.35 -1.50 -13.47
CA ILE A 120 7.79 -0.90 -14.70
C ILE A 120 8.84 -0.91 -15.81
N GLU A 121 10.11 -0.64 -15.47
CA GLU A 121 11.23 -0.63 -16.42
C GLU A 121 11.79 -2.04 -16.65
N GLY A 122 12.07 -2.79 -15.57
CA GLY A 122 12.87 -4.01 -15.60
C GLY A 122 12.09 -5.31 -15.79
N ALA A 123 10.78 -5.34 -15.44
CA ALA A 123 9.95 -6.56 -15.49
C ALA A 123 8.53 -6.29 -16.02
N ARG A 124 8.44 -5.41 -17.02
CA ARG A 124 7.17 -4.87 -17.53
C ARG A 124 6.17 -5.95 -17.96
N GLU A 125 6.62 -6.97 -18.66
CA GLU A 125 5.74 -8.03 -19.16
C GLU A 125 5.10 -8.82 -18.01
N GLU A 126 5.90 -9.23 -17.02
CA GLU A 126 5.41 -9.90 -15.81
C GLU A 126 4.48 -8.99 -15.00
N LEU A 127 4.81 -7.71 -14.90
CA LEU A 127 3.99 -6.72 -14.22
C LEU A 127 2.61 -6.59 -14.88
N LEU A 128 2.54 -6.50 -16.19
CA LEU A 128 1.26 -6.43 -16.93
C LEU A 128 0.41 -7.70 -16.73
N GLN A 129 1.05 -8.88 -16.71
CA GLN A 129 0.35 -10.14 -16.39
C GLN A 129 -0.22 -10.12 -14.97
N THR A 130 0.52 -9.57 -14.01
CA THR A 130 0.07 -9.47 -12.60
C THR A 130 -1.04 -8.44 -12.45
N ILE A 131 -0.92 -7.29 -13.08
CA ILE A 131 -1.98 -6.25 -13.12
C ILE A 131 -3.28 -6.82 -13.70
N GLY A 132 -3.19 -7.72 -14.67
CA GLY A 132 -4.33 -8.38 -15.31
C GLY A 132 -5.17 -9.28 -14.39
N VAL A 133 -4.66 -9.65 -13.21
CA VAL A 133 -5.32 -10.59 -12.28
C VAL A 133 -5.68 -9.99 -10.92
N VAL A 134 -5.59 -8.67 -10.77
CA VAL A 134 -5.97 -7.94 -9.56
C VAL A 134 -7.16 -7.02 -9.79
N ASP A 135 -7.86 -6.67 -8.70
CA ASP A 135 -9.02 -5.77 -8.75
C ASP A 135 -8.62 -4.30 -8.70
N ALA A 136 -7.55 -3.98 -7.97
CA ALA A 136 -7.06 -2.61 -7.80
C ALA A 136 -5.54 -2.51 -7.93
N LEU A 137 -5.07 -1.45 -8.61
CA LEU A 137 -3.68 -1.05 -8.61
C LEU A 137 -3.53 0.27 -7.84
N LEU A 138 -2.67 0.27 -6.81
CA LEU A 138 -2.24 1.46 -6.08
C LEU A 138 -0.87 1.89 -6.62
N ILE A 139 -0.75 3.12 -7.11
CA ILE A 139 0.44 3.57 -7.84
C ILE A 139 0.66 5.06 -7.60
N ASN A 140 1.88 5.56 -7.65
CA ASN A 140 2.09 7.01 -7.64
C ASN A 140 1.87 7.61 -9.05
N ASP A 141 1.82 8.93 -9.14
CA ASP A 141 1.46 9.61 -10.38
C ASP A 141 2.59 9.55 -11.45
N ALA A 142 3.85 9.51 -11.03
CA ALA A 142 4.98 9.35 -11.96
C ALA A 142 4.99 7.93 -12.55
N GLU A 143 4.88 6.92 -11.69
CA GLU A 143 4.76 5.50 -12.07
C GLU A 143 3.54 5.25 -12.98
N ALA A 144 2.39 5.91 -12.70
CA ALA A 144 1.20 5.77 -13.51
C ALA A 144 1.42 6.30 -14.95
N ARG A 145 2.08 7.46 -15.09
CA ARG A 145 2.44 8.01 -16.41
C ARG A 145 3.41 7.10 -17.15
N GLU A 146 4.41 6.58 -16.44
CA GLU A 146 5.42 5.70 -17.00
C GLU A 146 4.81 4.36 -17.43
N LEU A 147 4.03 3.70 -16.56
CA LEU A 147 3.35 2.45 -16.88
C LEU A 147 2.43 2.60 -18.09
N ALA A 148 1.67 3.68 -18.13
CA ALA A 148 0.75 3.95 -19.23
C ALA A 148 1.40 4.50 -20.48
N GLN A 149 2.65 4.99 -20.43
CA GLN A 149 3.29 5.77 -21.51
C GLN A 149 2.37 6.93 -21.93
N GLU A 150 1.89 7.72 -20.96
CA GLU A 150 0.94 8.80 -21.15
C GLU A 150 1.17 9.91 -20.12
N SER A 151 1.40 11.13 -20.59
CA SER A 151 1.74 12.27 -19.75
C SER A 151 0.54 12.83 -18.97
N ASN A 152 -0.66 12.74 -19.51
CA ASN A 152 -1.87 13.18 -18.83
C ASN A 152 -2.35 12.11 -17.84
N LEU A 153 -2.39 12.43 -16.54
CA LEU A 153 -2.69 11.46 -15.48
C LEU A 153 -4.07 10.81 -15.62
N ILE A 154 -5.09 11.55 -16.06
CA ILE A 154 -6.44 11.01 -16.24
C ILE A 154 -6.45 9.99 -17.40
N ARG A 155 -5.77 10.29 -18.50
CA ARG A 155 -5.62 9.36 -19.62
C ARG A 155 -4.75 8.16 -19.22
N ALA A 156 -3.69 8.39 -18.45
CA ALA A 156 -2.84 7.31 -17.90
C ALA A 156 -3.66 6.33 -17.07
N ALA A 157 -4.42 6.83 -16.09
CA ALA A 157 -5.27 6.00 -15.24
C ALA A 157 -6.32 5.22 -16.05
N ARG A 158 -6.98 5.87 -17.03
CA ARG A 158 -7.93 5.19 -17.92
C ARG A 158 -7.27 4.11 -18.77
N LYS A 159 -6.05 4.34 -19.24
CA LYS A 159 -5.29 3.34 -20.00
C LYS A 159 -4.92 2.15 -19.12
N ILE A 160 -4.51 2.40 -17.86
CA ILE A 160 -4.22 1.31 -16.90
C ILE A 160 -5.47 0.47 -16.61
N LEU A 161 -6.65 1.07 -16.51
CA LEU A 161 -7.92 0.31 -16.37
C LEU A 161 -8.17 -0.66 -17.53
N THR A 162 -7.62 -0.41 -18.73
CA THR A 162 -7.71 -1.36 -19.84
C THR A 162 -6.74 -2.53 -19.75
N MET A 163 -5.77 -2.48 -18.82
CA MET A 163 -4.79 -3.53 -18.58
C MET A 163 -5.32 -4.65 -17.66
N GLY A 164 -6.48 -4.46 -17.01
CA GLY A 164 -7.14 -5.49 -16.21
C GLY A 164 -7.85 -5.01 -14.96
N PRO A 165 -7.27 -4.14 -14.12
CA PRO A 165 -7.86 -3.79 -12.83
C PRO A 165 -9.18 -3.04 -13.01
N GLN A 166 -10.09 -3.20 -12.06
CA GLN A 166 -11.36 -2.48 -12.03
C GLN A 166 -11.20 -1.06 -11.50
N MET A 167 -10.10 -0.82 -10.78
CA MET A 167 -9.80 0.46 -10.14
C MET A 167 -8.30 0.75 -10.16
N VAL A 168 -7.97 2.02 -10.34
CA VAL A 168 -6.62 2.57 -10.16
C VAL A 168 -6.67 3.65 -9.11
N VAL A 169 -5.88 3.51 -8.05
CA VAL A 169 -5.69 4.52 -7.01
C VAL A 169 -4.35 5.19 -7.25
N VAL A 170 -4.37 6.50 -7.51
CA VAL A 170 -3.16 7.28 -7.77
C VAL A 170 -2.81 8.13 -6.56
N LYS A 171 -1.67 7.86 -5.97
CA LYS A 171 -1.06 8.61 -4.86
C LYS A 171 -0.25 9.77 -5.44
N ARG A 172 -0.38 10.98 -4.87
CA ARG A 172 0.27 12.18 -5.39
C ARG A 172 0.98 12.98 -4.28
N GLY A 173 1.48 12.29 -3.28
CA GLY A 173 2.17 12.88 -2.14
C GLY A 173 1.35 13.99 -1.48
N GLU A 174 1.92 15.17 -1.34
CA GLU A 174 1.29 16.35 -0.76
C GLU A 174 0.05 16.87 -1.52
N TYR A 175 -0.12 16.46 -2.77
CA TYR A 175 -1.30 16.81 -3.58
C TYR A 175 -2.47 15.84 -3.39
N GLY A 176 -2.34 14.85 -2.49
CA GLY A 176 -3.39 13.93 -2.11
C GLY A 176 -3.48 12.66 -2.95
N ALA A 177 -4.69 12.16 -3.16
CA ALA A 177 -4.94 10.92 -3.88
C ALA A 177 -6.19 11.00 -4.75
N SER A 178 -6.24 10.10 -5.73
CA SER A 178 -7.41 9.96 -6.60
C SER A 178 -7.65 8.50 -6.89
N PHE A 179 -8.90 8.08 -7.05
CA PHE A 179 -9.18 6.80 -7.67
C PHE A 179 -9.96 6.97 -8.97
N PHE A 180 -9.76 6.04 -9.87
CA PHE A 180 -10.43 5.96 -11.16
C PHE A 180 -11.05 4.58 -11.32
N THR A 181 -12.29 4.55 -11.77
CA THR A 181 -13.00 3.34 -12.19
C THR A 181 -13.55 3.56 -13.62
N ARG A 182 -14.18 2.55 -14.21
CA ARG A 182 -14.86 2.71 -15.49
C ARG A 182 -16.01 3.73 -15.43
N ASP A 183 -16.67 3.81 -14.27
CA ASP A 183 -17.89 4.60 -14.06
C ASP A 183 -17.61 6.03 -13.59
N GLY A 184 -16.41 6.34 -13.11
CA GLY A 184 -16.09 7.66 -12.59
C GLY A 184 -14.73 7.79 -11.94
N PHE A 185 -14.55 8.90 -11.25
CA PHE A 185 -13.37 9.18 -10.43
C PHE A 185 -13.72 9.96 -9.17
N PHE A 186 -12.82 9.91 -8.21
CA PHE A 186 -12.84 10.73 -7.02
C PHE A 186 -11.41 11.24 -6.74
N ALA A 187 -11.31 12.47 -6.24
CA ALA A 187 -10.03 13.05 -5.82
C ALA A 187 -10.19 13.74 -4.48
N THR A 188 -9.15 13.64 -3.66
CA THR A 188 -9.05 14.34 -2.37
C THR A 188 -7.68 14.99 -2.26
N PRO A 189 -7.55 16.17 -1.63
CA PRO A 189 -6.25 16.73 -1.25
C PRO A 189 -5.59 15.83 -0.19
N ALA A 190 -4.30 16.06 0.07
CA ALA A 190 -3.64 15.52 1.26
C ALA A 190 -4.12 16.24 2.52
N PHE A 191 -3.86 15.64 3.69
CA PHE A 191 -4.03 16.36 4.96
C PHE A 191 -2.96 17.47 5.05
N PRO A 192 -3.34 18.72 5.35
CA PRO A 192 -2.42 19.84 5.38
C PRO A 192 -1.53 19.79 6.63
N LEU A 193 -0.34 19.24 6.49
CA LEU A 193 0.69 19.20 7.53
C LEU A 193 1.68 20.34 7.34
N GLU A 194 2.03 21.03 8.41
CA GLU A 194 3.08 22.06 8.40
C GLU A 194 4.49 21.44 8.43
N SER A 195 4.60 20.22 8.96
CA SER A 195 5.87 19.50 9.08
C SER A 195 5.73 18.06 8.62
N VAL A 196 6.64 17.63 7.77
CA VAL A 196 6.83 16.24 7.35
C VAL A 196 8.22 15.82 7.82
N PHE A 197 8.28 14.78 8.66
CA PHE A 197 9.54 14.30 9.21
C PHE A 197 10.20 13.23 8.33
N ASP A 198 9.43 12.19 7.97
CA ASP A 198 9.91 11.12 7.10
C ASP A 198 8.76 10.63 6.18
N PRO A 199 8.84 10.87 4.86
CA PRO A 199 7.82 10.41 3.93
C PRO A 199 7.91 8.92 3.60
N THR A 200 8.95 8.21 4.08
CA THR A 200 9.13 6.77 3.84
C THR A 200 7.95 5.97 4.41
N GLY A 201 7.41 5.08 3.61
CA GLY A 201 6.28 4.25 4.02
C GLY A 201 4.91 4.94 4.01
N ALA A 202 4.83 6.22 3.60
CA ALA A 202 3.55 6.91 3.44
C ALA A 202 2.63 6.19 2.45
N GLY A 203 3.17 5.73 1.32
CA GLY A 203 2.46 4.94 0.32
C GLY A 203 1.94 3.61 0.87
N ASP A 204 2.76 2.92 1.66
CA ASP A 204 2.38 1.66 2.32
C ASP A 204 1.31 1.89 3.38
N SER A 205 1.45 2.95 4.17
CA SER A 205 0.47 3.32 5.20
C SER A 205 -0.85 3.74 4.59
N PHE A 206 -0.82 4.45 3.46
CA PHE A 206 -2.01 4.72 2.65
C PHE A 206 -2.68 3.42 2.21
N ALA A 207 -1.92 2.50 1.62
CA ALA A 207 -2.44 1.22 1.17
C ALA A 207 -3.03 0.39 2.32
N GLY A 208 -2.40 0.43 3.50
CA GLY A 208 -2.89 -0.22 4.72
C GLY A 208 -4.22 0.36 5.19
N GLY A 209 -4.37 1.68 5.25
CA GLY A 209 -5.63 2.35 5.60
C GLY A 209 -6.74 2.10 4.58
N PHE A 210 -6.41 2.15 3.30
CA PHE A 210 -7.32 1.86 2.20
C PHE A 210 -7.85 0.41 2.25
N MET A 211 -6.95 -0.57 2.24
CA MET A 211 -7.31 -1.98 2.27
C MET A 211 -7.96 -2.41 3.58
N GLY A 212 -7.44 -1.92 4.70
CA GLY A 212 -8.01 -2.19 6.02
C GLY A 212 -9.45 -1.69 6.13
N TYR A 213 -9.75 -0.49 5.63
CA TYR A 213 -11.13 0.00 5.63
C TYR A 213 -12.05 -0.82 4.71
N ILE A 214 -11.59 -1.22 3.52
CA ILE A 214 -12.35 -2.10 2.63
C ILE A 214 -12.65 -3.43 3.33
N ALA A 215 -11.65 -4.05 3.96
CA ALA A 215 -11.83 -5.30 4.71
C ALA A 215 -12.84 -5.14 5.86
N ARG A 216 -12.73 -4.06 6.64
CA ARG A 216 -13.68 -3.75 7.72
C ARG A 216 -15.11 -3.56 7.23
N SER A 217 -15.31 -3.01 6.04
CA SER A 217 -16.64 -2.81 5.47
C SER A 217 -17.38 -4.12 5.17
N GLY A 218 -16.65 -5.23 5.08
CA GLY A 218 -17.20 -6.55 4.75
C GLY A 218 -17.74 -6.63 3.32
N SER A 219 -17.40 -5.67 2.45
CA SER A 219 -17.88 -5.61 1.07
C SER A 219 -17.53 -6.88 0.31
N THR A 220 -18.54 -7.48 -0.33
CA THR A 220 -18.38 -8.67 -1.17
C THR A 220 -18.78 -8.34 -2.61
N GLY A 221 -17.93 -8.67 -3.57
CA GLY A 221 -18.15 -8.33 -4.98
C GLY A 221 -17.72 -6.90 -5.32
N LYS A 222 -18.50 -6.18 -6.14
CA LYS A 222 -18.20 -4.80 -6.52
C LYS A 222 -18.32 -3.88 -5.31
N ILE A 223 -17.22 -3.22 -4.94
CA ILE A 223 -17.21 -2.24 -3.85
C ILE A 223 -17.94 -0.99 -4.32
N ASP A 224 -18.87 -0.48 -3.51
CA ASP A 224 -19.63 0.72 -3.84
C ASP A 224 -18.77 2.00 -3.74
N ASP A 225 -19.17 3.04 -4.49
CA ASP A 225 -18.45 4.31 -4.60
C ASP A 225 -18.26 5.01 -3.23
N HIS A 226 -19.27 4.93 -2.35
CA HIS A 226 -19.19 5.52 -1.02
C HIS A 226 -18.11 4.85 -0.17
N THR A 227 -18.03 3.53 -0.19
CA THR A 227 -16.99 2.75 0.50
C THR A 227 -15.61 3.08 -0.08
N LEU A 228 -15.47 3.17 -1.41
CA LEU A 228 -14.20 3.52 -2.05
C LEU A 228 -13.71 4.92 -1.67
N ARG A 229 -14.58 5.93 -1.66
CA ARG A 229 -14.25 7.30 -1.24
C ARG A 229 -13.72 7.31 0.19
N ARG A 230 -14.41 6.64 1.10
CA ARG A 230 -13.98 6.54 2.50
C ARG A 230 -12.67 5.79 2.64
N ALA A 231 -12.45 4.72 1.86
CA ALA A 231 -11.19 3.98 1.87
C ALA A 231 -10.01 4.87 1.45
N VAL A 232 -10.17 5.71 0.41
CA VAL A 232 -9.14 6.68 0.00
C VAL A 232 -8.87 7.72 1.10
N ILE A 233 -9.92 8.23 1.77
CA ILE A 233 -9.74 9.17 2.89
C ILE A 233 -9.01 8.48 4.06
N TYR A 234 -9.39 7.25 4.46
CA TYR A 234 -8.67 6.54 5.50
C TYR A 234 -7.22 6.23 5.11
N GLY A 235 -6.95 5.90 3.85
CA GLY A 235 -5.60 5.80 3.32
C GLY A 235 -4.82 7.11 3.53
N SER A 236 -5.40 8.24 3.14
CA SER A 236 -4.79 9.58 3.31
C SER A 236 -4.58 9.94 4.79
N VAL A 237 -5.53 9.60 5.67
CA VAL A 237 -5.40 9.77 7.13
C VAL A 237 -4.21 8.99 7.67
N MET A 238 -4.09 7.71 7.33
CA MET A 238 -3.00 6.87 7.82
C MET A 238 -1.64 7.32 7.28
N ALA A 239 -1.56 7.68 6.00
CA ALA A 239 -0.35 8.24 5.40
C ALA A 239 0.07 9.54 6.10
N SER A 240 -0.88 10.42 6.43
CA SER A 240 -0.58 11.70 7.09
C SER A 240 -0.02 11.51 8.50
N TYR A 241 -0.42 10.48 9.23
CA TYR A 241 0.20 10.14 10.50
C TYR A 241 1.59 9.51 10.33
N ASN A 242 1.78 8.68 9.31
CA ASN A 242 3.08 8.04 9.07
C ASN A 242 4.20 9.07 8.93
N VAL A 243 3.97 10.15 8.21
CA VAL A 243 5.01 11.13 7.87
C VAL A 243 5.35 12.10 9.02
N GLU A 244 4.64 12.05 10.14
CA GLU A 244 4.89 12.91 11.31
C GLU A 244 6.13 12.47 12.10
N GLU A 245 6.58 11.22 11.99
CA GLU A 245 7.74 10.67 12.69
C GLU A 245 8.49 9.67 11.83
N PHE A 246 9.66 9.23 12.30
CA PHE A 246 10.48 8.24 11.61
C PHE A 246 9.82 6.86 11.64
N SER A 247 9.85 6.15 10.51
CA SER A 247 9.37 4.78 10.41
C SER A 247 7.90 4.62 10.86
N CYS A 248 7.61 3.64 11.72
CA CYS A 248 6.28 3.35 12.26
C CYS A 248 6.04 4.00 13.64
N ASP A 249 6.92 4.86 14.14
CA ASP A 249 6.86 5.32 15.54
C ASP A 249 5.56 6.05 15.86
N ARG A 250 5.10 6.91 14.96
CA ARG A 250 3.82 7.58 15.14
C ARG A 250 2.63 6.62 15.08
N LEU A 251 2.66 5.69 14.13
CA LEU A 251 1.58 4.70 13.96
C LEU A 251 1.49 3.72 15.14
N ARG A 252 2.61 3.35 15.77
CA ARG A 252 2.62 2.47 16.96
C ARG A 252 1.85 3.08 18.12
N ARG A 253 1.90 4.40 18.29
CA ARG A 253 1.25 5.14 19.40
C ARG A 253 -0.10 5.71 19.05
N LEU A 254 -0.50 5.63 17.79
CA LEU A 254 -1.75 6.19 17.28
C LEU A 254 -2.96 5.51 17.93
N GLN A 255 -3.96 6.31 18.28
CA GLN A 255 -5.23 5.84 18.85
C GLN A 255 -6.35 5.91 17.81
N THR A 256 -7.34 5.04 17.97
CA THR A 256 -8.48 4.97 17.04
C THR A 256 -9.26 6.29 16.98
N GLU A 257 -9.36 6.99 18.10
CA GLU A 257 -10.04 8.28 18.22
C GLU A 257 -9.37 9.34 17.37
N GLU A 258 -8.03 9.39 17.34
CA GLU A 258 -7.26 10.32 16.52
C GLU A 258 -7.52 10.09 15.02
N ILE A 259 -7.60 8.81 14.60
CA ILE A 259 -7.94 8.44 13.21
C ILE A 259 -9.34 8.99 12.85
N GLN A 260 -10.32 8.82 13.74
CA GLN A 260 -11.69 9.31 13.50
C GLN A 260 -11.75 10.83 13.49
N ASP A 261 -10.98 11.50 14.35
CA ASP A 261 -10.90 12.96 14.39
C ASP A 261 -10.31 13.52 13.10
N ARG A 262 -9.19 12.97 12.63
CA ARG A 262 -8.57 13.40 11.36
C ARG A 262 -9.46 13.08 10.16
N PHE A 263 -10.17 11.96 10.19
CA PHE A 263 -11.17 11.65 9.16
C PHE A 263 -12.30 12.70 9.13
N ARG A 264 -12.77 13.19 10.29
CA ARG A 264 -13.76 14.28 10.35
C ARG A 264 -13.20 15.60 9.81
N GLN A 265 -11.96 15.93 10.15
CA GLN A 265 -11.29 17.11 9.62
C GLN A 265 -11.18 17.07 8.09
N PHE A 266 -10.89 15.90 7.48
CA PHE A 266 -10.95 15.75 6.02
C PHE A 266 -12.30 16.15 5.44
N LYS A 267 -13.40 15.75 6.09
CA LYS A 267 -14.74 16.14 5.68
C LYS A 267 -14.92 17.65 5.77
N GLU A 268 -14.46 18.28 6.83
CA GLU A 268 -14.60 19.71 7.08
C GLU A 268 -13.88 20.54 6.02
N PHE A 269 -12.59 20.29 5.78
CA PHE A 269 -11.83 21.12 4.83
C PHE A 269 -12.07 20.78 3.34
N THR A 270 -12.72 19.65 3.05
CA THR A 270 -13.13 19.32 1.68
C THR A 270 -14.59 19.66 1.37
N HIS A 271 -15.36 20.03 2.39
CA HIS A 271 -16.76 20.42 2.21
C HIS A 271 -16.89 21.85 1.73
N PHE A 272 -17.81 22.10 0.82
CA PHE A 272 -18.26 23.42 0.42
C PHE A 272 -19.77 23.42 0.24
N GLU A 273 -20.41 24.52 0.56
CA GLU A 273 -21.83 24.72 0.35
C GLU A 273 -22.10 25.22 -1.08
N VAL A 274 -23.23 24.79 -1.66
CA VAL A 274 -23.67 25.19 -3.02
C VAL A 274 -24.86 26.13 -2.88
#